data_1d6f76b9b9d0a487a9e99595699bda43
#
_entry.id   1d6f76b9b9d0a487a9e99595699bda43
#
_cell.length_a   1.000
_cell.length_b   1.000
_cell.length_c   1.000
_cell.angle_alpha   90.00
_cell.angle_beta   90.00
_cell.angle_gamma   90.00
#
_symmetry.space_group_name_H-M   'P 1'
#
loop_
_entity.id
_entity.type
_entity.pdbx_description
1 polymer ?
#
loop_
_entity_poly.entity_id
_entity_poly.type
_entity_poly.pdbx_seq_one_letter_code
_entity_poly.pdbx_strand_id
1 'polypeptide(L)' 'MDKSFQDKHNKGLDMLQDYKNYLEKQVLNLKKLDEKSEFMKSWNENTIKEKQEEILIIDKILKSLIRL' A
#
# COMPACT_ATOMS: atom_id res chain seq x y z
N MET A 1 0.57 -31.12 -5.02
CA MET A 1 0.44 -29.74 -5.48
C MET A 1 1.71 -29.31 -6.18
N ASP A 2 1.56 -28.68 -7.31
CA ASP A 2 2.69 -28.29 -8.13
C ASP A 2 3.49 -27.17 -7.44
N LYS A 3 4.79 -27.39 -7.31
CA LYS A 3 5.73 -26.43 -6.72
C LYS A 3 5.72 -25.10 -7.46
N SER A 4 5.54 -25.16 -8.76
CA SER A 4 5.46 -23.99 -9.64
C SER A 4 4.28 -23.08 -9.30
N PHE A 5 3.12 -23.65 -8.98
CA PHE A 5 1.94 -22.88 -8.56
C PHE A 5 2.20 -22.17 -7.23
N GLN A 6 2.80 -22.86 -6.28
CA GLN A 6 3.13 -22.30 -4.96
C GLN A 6 4.13 -21.17 -5.07
N ASP A 7 5.14 -21.31 -5.93
CA ASP A 7 6.13 -20.26 -6.16
C ASP A 7 5.49 -19.00 -6.77
N LYS A 8 4.59 -19.19 -7.73
CA LYS A 8 3.86 -18.06 -8.35
C LYS A 8 2.95 -17.36 -7.35
N HIS A 9 2.28 -18.14 -6.49
CA HIS A 9 1.42 -17.60 -5.45
C HIS A 9 2.23 -16.75 -4.47
N ASN A 10 3.36 -17.26 -4.00
CA ASN A 10 4.25 -16.56 -3.08
C ASN A 10 4.82 -15.29 -3.71
N LYS A 11 5.17 -15.36 -5.00
CA LYS A 11 5.65 -14.20 -5.73
C LYS A 11 4.56 -13.11 -5.81
N GLY A 12 3.31 -13.50 -6.03
CA GLY A 12 2.19 -12.57 -6.03
C GLY A 12 2.01 -11.88 -4.68
N LEU A 13 2.13 -12.65 -3.59
CA LEU A 13 2.07 -12.09 -2.23
C LEU A 13 3.19 -11.09 -1.98
N ASP A 14 4.42 -11.41 -2.42
CA ASP A 14 5.56 -10.54 -2.28
C ASP A 14 5.36 -9.24 -3.07
N MET A 15 4.81 -9.31 -4.27
CA MET A 15 4.52 -8.13 -5.08
C MET A 15 3.50 -7.22 -4.40
N LEU A 16 2.45 -7.79 -3.82
CA LEU A 16 1.45 -7.02 -3.08
C LEU A 16 2.07 -6.36 -1.84
N GLN A 17 2.91 -7.10 -1.13
CA GLN A 17 3.60 -6.56 0.04
C GLN A 17 4.54 -5.42 -0.34
N ASP A 18 5.27 -5.56 -1.44
CA ASP A 18 6.17 -4.52 -1.95
C ASP A 18 5.40 -3.27 -2.34
N TYR A 19 4.24 -3.43 -2.99
CA TYR A 19 3.38 -2.31 -3.35
C TYR A 19 2.84 -1.60 -2.11
N LYS A 20 2.43 -2.36 -1.10
CA LYS A 20 1.99 -1.81 0.19
C LYS A 20 3.11 -0.99 0.84
N ASN A 21 4.33 -1.53 0.87
CA ASN A 21 5.49 -0.83 1.42
C ASN A 21 5.79 0.46 0.66
N TYR A 22 5.64 0.44 -0.66
CA TYR A 22 5.81 1.61 -1.51
C TYR A 22 4.79 2.70 -1.14
N LEU A 23 3.53 2.32 -0.98
CA LEU A 23 2.47 3.27 -0.59
C LEU A 23 2.74 3.86 0.80
N GLU A 24 3.19 3.04 1.74
CA GLU A 24 3.54 3.50 3.09
C GLU A 24 4.67 4.53 3.06
N LYS A 25 5.68 4.32 2.23
CA LYS A 25 6.78 5.28 2.05
C LYS A 25 6.27 6.58 1.46
N GLN A 26 5.36 6.52 0.49
CA GLN A 26 4.78 7.72 -0.11
C GLN A 26 3.99 8.52 0.93
N VAL A 27 3.21 7.84 1.78
CA VAL A 27 2.47 8.50 2.85
C VAL A 27 3.43 9.20 3.82
N LEU A 28 4.50 8.54 4.22
CA LEU A 28 5.51 9.13 5.10
C LEU A 28 6.14 10.37 4.47
N ASN A 29 6.48 10.30 3.19
CA ASN A 29 7.07 11.44 2.48
C ASN A 29 6.09 12.62 2.40
N LEU A 30 4.82 12.35 2.11
CA LEU A 30 3.79 13.39 2.07
C LEU A 30 3.58 14.05 3.43
N LYS A 31 3.62 13.26 4.51
CA LYS A 31 3.48 13.78 5.87
C LYS A 31 4.66 14.66 6.29
N LYS A 32 5.84 14.45 5.72
CA LYS A 32 7.02 15.26 5.98
C LYS A 32 7.05 16.57 5.22
N LEU A 33 6.22 16.73 4.20
CA LEU A 33 6.15 17.96 3.43
C LEU A 33 5.54 19.07 4.27
N ASP A 34 6.27 20.17 4.40
CA ASP A 34 5.81 21.37 5.10
C ASP A 34 5.24 22.35 4.08
N GLU A 35 3.99 22.14 3.74
CA GLU A 35 3.31 22.98 2.75
C GLU A 35 2.71 24.20 3.40
N LYS A 36 3.10 25.38 2.90
CA LYS A 36 2.61 26.66 3.41
C LYS A 36 1.26 27.06 2.83
N SER A 37 0.91 26.51 1.68
CA SER A 37 -0.35 26.78 1.01
C SER A 37 -1.45 25.88 1.57
N GLU A 38 -2.59 26.47 1.94
CA GLU A 38 -3.75 25.71 2.41
C GLU A 38 -4.29 24.76 1.33
N PHE A 39 -4.24 25.20 0.07
CA PHE A 39 -4.67 24.38 -1.06
C PHE A 39 -3.81 23.10 -1.15
N MET A 40 -2.49 23.26 -1.07
CA MET A 40 -1.56 22.12 -1.13
C MET A 40 -1.69 21.21 0.07
N LYS A 41 -1.94 21.77 1.26
CA LYS A 41 -2.20 20.95 2.45
C LYS A 41 -3.43 20.09 2.27
N SER A 42 -4.53 20.68 1.80
CA SER A 42 -5.77 19.96 1.56
C SER A 42 -5.58 18.86 0.53
N TRP A 43 -4.88 19.16 -0.56
CA TRP A 43 -4.57 18.19 -1.60
C TRP A 43 -3.73 17.04 -1.06
N ASN A 44 -2.70 17.35 -0.27
CA ASN A 44 -1.84 16.35 0.34
C ASN A 44 -2.60 15.46 1.33
N GLU A 45 -3.47 16.05 2.14
CA GLU A 45 -4.31 15.31 3.10
C GLU A 45 -5.23 14.32 2.37
N ASN A 46 -5.85 14.76 1.29
CA ASN A 46 -6.72 13.90 0.48
C ASN A 46 -5.92 12.77 -0.17
N THR A 47 -4.73 13.07 -0.69
CA THR A 47 -3.86 12.08 -1.29
C THR A 47 -3.40 11.04 -0.26
N ILE A 48 -3.03 11.49 0.93
CA ILE A 48 -2.64 10.60 2.03
C ILE A 48 -3.81 9.67 2.39
N LYS A 49 -5.01 10.22 2.51
CA LYS A 49 -6.21 9.45 2.83
C LYS A 49 -6.48 8.36 1.80
N GLU A 50 -6.39 8.70 0.52
CA GLU A 50 -6.59 7.74 -0.57
C GLU A 50 -5.56 6.61 -0.51
N LYS A 51 -4.29 6.95 -0.29
CA LYS A 51 -3.23 5.95 -0.18
C LYS A 51 -3.40 5.06 1.05
N GLN A 52 -3.86 5.62 2.16
CA GLN A 52 -4.14 4.85 3.37
C GLN A 52 -5.30 3.88 3.15
N GLU A 53 -6.31 4.27 2.40
CA GLU A 53 -7.43 3.39 2.03
C GLU A 53 -6.94 2.24 1.15
N GLU A 54 -6.07 2.51 0.18
CA GLU A 54 -5.45 1.49 -0.68
C GLU A 54 -4.63 0.51 0.15
N ILE A 55 -3.85 1.00 1.12
CA ILE A 55 -3.07 0.18 2.03
C ILE A 55 -3.98 -0.78 2.80
N LEU A 56 -5.10 -0.29 3.31
CA LEU A 56 -6.06 -1.12 4.04
C LEU A 56 -6.66 -2.21 3.16
N ILE A 57 -6.98 -1.88 1.91
CA ILE A 57 -7.52 -2.85 0.95
C ILE A 57 -6.48 -3.95 0.67
N ILE A 58 -5.24 -3.56 0.41
CA ILE A 58 -4.15 -4.50 0.16
C ILE A 58 -3.93 -5.40 1.39
N ASP A 59 -3.95 -4.82 2.58
CA ASP A 59 -3.80 -5.57 3.83
C ASP A 59 -4.88 -6.63 3.99
N LYS A 60 -6.12 -6.28 3.68
CA LYS A 60 -7.25 -7.22 3.71
C LYS A 60 -7.07 -8.35 2.69
N ILE A 61 -6.61 -8.03 1.50
CA ILE A 61 -6.34 -9.02 0.46
C ILE A 61 -5.24 -9.98 0.92
N LEU A 62 -4.14 -9.45 1.45
CA LEU A 62 -3.03 -10.26 1.94
C LEU A 62 -3.47 -11.21 3.05
N LYS A 63 -4.25 -10.72 4.01
CA LYS A 63 -4.77 -11.54 5.10
C LYS A 63 -5.69 -12.64 4.60
N SER A 64 -6.50 -12.34 3.62
CA SER A 64 -7.40 -13.32 3.00
C SER A 64 -6.61 -14.42 2.28
N LEU A 65 -5.56 -14.05 1.56
CA LEU A 65 -4.71 -15.00 0.82
C LEU A 65 -3.89 -15.90 1.76
N ILE A 66 -3.44 -15.35 2.87
CA ILE A 66 -2.64 -16.10 3.85
C ILE A 66 -3.49 -17.18 4.54
N ARG A 67 -4.79 -16.94 4.71
CA ARG A 67 -5.69 -17.89 5.35
C ARG A 67 -6.10 -19.05 4.46
N LEU A 68 -5.79 -18.99 3.21
CA LEU A 68 -6.04 -20.11 2.31
C LEU A 68 -4.99 -21.21 2.50
#